data_201dbad0bda0495609c6acb7610fdf90
#
_entry.id   201dbad0bda0495609c6acb7610fdf90
#
_cell.length_a   1.000
_cell.length_b   1.000
_cell.length_c   1.000
_cell.angle_alpha   90.00
_cell.angle_beta   90.00
_cell.angle_gamma   90.00
#
_symmetry.space_group_name_H-M   'P 1'
#
loop_
_entity.id
_entity.type
_entity.pdbx_description
1 polymer ?
#
loop_
_entity_poly.entity_id
_entity_poly.type
_entity_poly.pdbx_seq_one_letter_code
_entity_poly.pdbx_strand_id
1 'polypeptide(L)'
;MKLIQSKTKLLTFPSALLCFGGIFDFDAKVERLEEVNAELEQPDVWNEPEKAQALGKERVSLEQVVDTIKNLEQGLEDVEGLLELAVEAEDEETFNEAVAELDELEQQLAKLEFRRMFSGEHDACDCYVDLQAGSGGTEAQDWTEML
;
A
#
# COMPACT_ATOMS: atom_id res chain seq x y z
N MET A 1 -18.55 4.92 23.68
CA MET A 1 -17.32 4.11 23.61
C MET A 1 -16.77 3.99 22.20
N LYS A 2 -17.60 3.77 21.17
CA LYS A 2 -17.20 3.74 19.75
C LYS A 2 -16.58 5.07 19.25
N LEU A 3 -17.17 6.22 19.62
CA LEU A 3 -16.67 7.57 19.26
C LEU A 3 -15.23 7.85 19.75
N ILE A 4 -14.85 7.33 20.90
CA ILE A 4 -13.50 7.52 21.46
C ILE A 4 -12.50 6.63 20.70
N GLN A 5 -12.88 5.41 20.33
CA GLN A 5 -12.05 4.51 19.56
C GLN A 5 -11.81 5.03 18.13
N SER A 6 -12.84 5.56 17.47
CA SER A 6 -12.70 6.15 16.13
C SER A 6 -11.86 7.42 16.13
N LYS A 7 -12.03 8.31 17.15
CA LYS A 7 -11.13 9.46 17.32
C LYS A 7 -9.69 9.06 17.60
N THR A 8 -9.46 7.99 18.36
CA THR A 8 -8.11 7.49 18.62
C THR A 8 -7.49 6.89 17.34
N LYS A 9 -8.26 6.15 16.55
CA LYS A 9 -7.82 5.67 15.24
C LYS A 9 -7.46 6.84 14.30
N LEU A 10 -8.31 7.85 14.21
CA LEU A 10 -8.07 9.04 13.38
C LEU A 10 -6.81 9.82 13.78
N LEU A 11 -6.50 9.90 15.07
CA LEU A 11 -5.29 10.57 15.58
C LEU A 11 -4.01 9.76 15.37
N THR A 12 -4.11 8.43 15.28
CA THR A 12 -2.96 7.55 15.04
C THR A 12 -2.67 7.35 13.55
N PHE A 13 -3.67 7.47 12.67
CA PHE A 13 -3.57 7.24 11.24
C PHE A 13 -2.73 8.32 10.50
N PRO A 14 -2.92 9.64 10.72
CA PRO A 14 -2.07 10.67 10.12
C PRO A 14 -0.61 10.57 10.59
N SER A 15 -0.41 10.19 11.86
CA SER A 15 0.92 9.93 12.40
C SER A 15 1.59 8.71 11.76
N ALA A 16 0.83 7.68 11.43
CA ALA A 16 1.30 6.55 10.63
C ALA A 16 1.64 7.00 9.20
N LEU A 17 0.79 7.77 8.52
CA LEU A 17 1.03 8.27 7.16
C LEU A 17 2.22 9.23 7.08
N LEU A 18 2.40 10.12 8.05
CA LEU A 18 3.60 10.98 8.14
C LEU A 18 4.88 10.17 8.38
N CYS A 19 4.82 9.12 9.20
CA CYS A 19 5.89 8.13 9.29
C CYS A 19 6.09 7.41 7.94
N PHE A 20 5.00 7.11 7.23
CA PHE A 20 5.03 6.41 5.95
C PHE A 20 5.60 7.24 4.81
N GLY A 21 5.32 8.54 4.72
CA GLY A 21 5.93 9.44 3.73
C GLY A 21 7.47 9.39 3.80
N GLY A 22 8.03 9.42 5.01
CA GLY A 22 9.48 9.25 5.22
C GLY A 22 9.98 7.81 5.03
N ILE A 23 9.14 6.80 5.29
CA ILE A 23 9.52 5.38 5.16
C ILE A 23 9.44 4.90 3.71
N PHE A 24 8.51 5.44 2.91
CA PHE A 24 8.35 5.10 1.49
C PHE A 24 9.21 5.95 0.56
N ASP A 25 9.99 6.90 1.10
CA ASP A 25 10.72 7.89 0.29
C ASP A 25 9.80 8.49 -0.79
N PHE A 26 8.61 8.94 -0.37
CA PHE A 26 7.56 9.41 -1.27
C PHE A 26 8.07 10.51 -2.20
N ASP A 27 8.73 11.53 -1.63
CA ASP A 27 9.27 12.63 -2.40
C ASP A 27 10.30 12.15 -3.43
N ALA A 28 11.19 11.26 -3.03
CA ALA A 28 12.17 10.66 -3.94
C ALA A 28 11.52 9.84 -5.06
N LYS A 29 10.40 9.15 -4.78
CA LYS A 29 9.64 8.42 -5.80
C LYS A 29 8.91 9.34 -6.77
N VAL A 30 8.38 10.46 -6.28
CA VAL A 30 7.74 11.48 -7.12
C VAL A 30 8.80 12.11 -8.04
N GLU A 31 9.95 12.54 -7.49
CA GLU A 31 11.06 13.06 -8.29
C GLU A 31 11.54 12.05 -9.34
N ARG A 32 11.71 10.79 -8.92
CA ARG A 32 12.12 9.73 -9.86
C ARG A 32 11.10 9.48 -10.95
N LEU A 33 9.80 9.55 -10.63
CA LEU A 33 8.73 9.43 -11.61
C LEU A 33 8.77 10.56 -12.65
N GLU A 34 9.04 11.78 -12.21
CA GLU A 34 9.22 12.94 -13.11
C GLU A 34 10.43 12.74 -14.01
N GLU A 35 11.57 12.28 -13.47
CA GLU A 35 12.76 11.96 -14.24
C GLU A 35 12.50 10.92 -15.32
N VAL A 36 11.85 9.78 -14.94
CA VAL A 36 11.52 8.69 -15.86
C VAL A 36 10.57 9.17 -16.96
N ASN A 37 9.59 10.00 -16.63
CA ASN A 37 8.72 10.61 -17.64
C ASN A 37 9.49 11.52 -18.60
N ALA A 38 10.38 12.36 -18.08
CA ALA A 38 11.22 13.22 -18.90
C ALA A 38 12.19 12.43 -19.80
N GLU A 39 12.74 11.31 -19.31
CA GLU A 39 13.55 10.40 -20.10
C GLU A 39 12.74 9.73 -21.23
N LEU A 40 11.52 9.27 -20.94
CA LEU A 40 10.63 8.65 -21.94
C LEU A 40 10.16 9.62 -23.04
N GLU A 41 10.14 10.94 -22.75
CA GLU A 41 9.84 11.97 -23.74
C GLU A 41 11.00 12.19 -24.75
N GLN A 42 12.20 11.73 -24.42
CA GLN A 42 13.35 11.88 -25.32
C GLN A 42 13.26 10.89 -26.49
N PRO A 43 13.38 11.37 -27.73
CA PRO A 43 13.26 10.47 -28.91
C PRO A 43 14.37 9.43 -28.98
N ASP A 44 15.51 9.65 -28.36
CA ASP A 44 16.65 8.75 -28.37
C ASP A 44 16.38 7.46 -27.59
N VAL A 45 15.55 7.50 -26.55
CA VAL A 45 15.18 6.32 -25.73
C VAL A 45 14.46 5.28 -26.57
N TRP A 46 13.69 5.69 -27.56
CA TRP A 46 12.95 4.82 -28.44
C TRP A 46 13.82 4.06 -29.46
N ASN A 47 15.07 4.49 -29.63
CA ASN A 47 16.06 3.77 -30.42
C ASN A 47 16.64 2.55 -29.66
N GLU A 48 16.47 2.50 -28.32
CA GLU A 48 16.91 1.42 -27.44
C GLU A 48 15.68 0.74 -26.81
N PRO A 49 15.06 -0.28 -27.47
CA PRO A 49 13.80 -0.86 -27.01
C PRO A 49 13.88 -1.51 -25.62
N GLU A 50 15.02 -2.05 -25.25
CA GLU A 50 15.24 -2.64 -23.92
C GLU A 50 15.21 -1.57 -22.82
N LYS A 51 15.83 -0.42 -23.06
CA LYS A 51 15.84 0.70 -22.14
C LYS A 51 14.45 1.34 -22.01
N ALA A 52 13.76 1.53 -23.13
CA ALA A 52 12.38 2.05 -23.13
C ALA A 52 11.43 1.11 -22.36
N GLN A 53 11.59 -0.21 -22.52
CA GLN A 53 10.78 -1.19 -21.78
C GLN A 53 11.10 -1.18 -20.27
N ALA A 54 12.37 -1.05 -19.90
CA ALA A 54 12.78 -0.97 -18.48
C ALA A 54 12.21 0.28 -17.82
N LEU A 55 12.37 1.45 -18.45
CA LEU A 55 11.80 2.72 -17.97
C LEU A 55 10.26 2.68 -17.90
N GLY A 56 9.60 2.05 -18.88
CA GLY A 56 8.15 1.87 -18.87
C GLY A 56 7.67 1.01 -17.69
N LYS A 57 8.38 -0.06 -17.34
CA LYS A 57 8.08 -0.88 -16.16
C LYS A 57 8.31 -0.12 -14.85
N GLU A 58 9.44 0.60 -14.78
CA GLU A 58 9.78 1.43 -13.62
C GLU A 58 8.71 2.50 -13.40
N ARG A 59 8.30 3.19 -14.47
CA ARG A 59 7.22 4.18 -14.43
C ARG A 59 5.93 3.62 -13.84
N VAL A 60 5.43 2.50 -14.36
CA VAL A 60 4.19 1.88 -13.88
C VAL A 60 4.29 1.51 -12.40
N SER A 61 5.44 0.99 -11.98
CA SER A 61 5.67 0.64 -10.57
C SER A 61 5.65 1.88 -9.66
N LEU A 62 6.31 2.97 -10.08
CA LEU A 62 6.34 4.23 -9.34
C LEU A 62 4.95 4.90 -9.30
N GLU A 63 4.25 4.97 -10.44
CA GLU A 63 2.88 5.51 -10.54
C GLU A 63 1.94 4.78 -9.57
N GLN A 64 1.97 3.45 -9.54
CA GLN A 64 1.13 2.68 -8.62
C GLN A 64 1.34 3.05 -7.16
N VAL A 65 2.59 3.21 -6.74
CA VAL A 65 2.91 3.57 -5.35
C VAL A 65 2.48 4.99 -5.04
N VAL A 66 2.85 5.94 -5.90
CA VAL A 66 2.55 7.37 -5.73
C VAL A 66 1.03 7.60 -5.72
N ASP A 67 0.30 7.00 -6.65
CA ASP A 67 -1.16 7.16 -6.74
C ASP A 67 -1.86 6.51 -5.54
N THR A 68 -1.37 5.34 -5.08
CA THR A 68 -1.94 4.71 -3.89
C THR A 68 -1.77 5.59 -2.66
N ILE A 69 -0.60 6.19 -2.47
CA ILE A 69 -0.34 7.08 -1.33
C ILE A 69 -1.20 8.34 -1.41
N LYS A 70 -1.30 8.99 -2.58
CA LYS A 70 -2.16 10.16 -2.79
C LYS A 70 -3.63 9.86 -2.53
N ASN A 71 -4.11 8.70 -2.99
CA ASN A 71 -5.49 8.28 -2.75
C ASN A 71 -5.76 8.01 -1.26
N LEU A 72 -4.78 7.46 -0.53
CA LEU A 72 -4.89 7.27 0.90
C LEU A 72 -4.92 8.61 1.65
N GLU A 73 -4.09 9.58 1.27
CA GLU A 73 -4.08 10.93 1.85
C GLU A 73 -5.42 11.62 1.62
N GLN A 74 -5.91 11.63 0.36
CA GLN A 74 -7.19 12.24 0.03
C GLN A 74 -8.35 11.56 0.75
N GLY A 75 -8.39 10.23 0.77
CA GLY A 75 -9.42 9.48 1.48
C GLY A 75 -9.45 9.77 2.98
N LEU A 76 -8.28 9.99 3.60
CA LEU A 76 -8.21 10.39 5.00
C LEU A 76 -8.78 11.79 5.25
N GLU A 77 -8.47 12.76 4.40
CA GLU A 77 -9.03 14.11 4.48
C GLU A 77 -10.56 14.07 4.32
N ASP A 78 -11.06 13.27 3.38
CA ASP A 78 -12.49 13.09 3.13
C ASP A 78 -13.20 12.44 4.34
N VAL A 79 -12.62 11.39 4.93
CA VAL A 79 -13.15 10.72 6.13
C VAL A 79 -13.13 11.66 7.35
N GLU A 80 -12.06 12.46 7.50
CA GLU A 80 -11.98 13.46 8.58
C GLU A 80 -13.12 14.48 8.47
N GLY A 81 -13.34 15.01 7.26
CA GLY A 81 -14.44 15.93 6.98
C GLY A 81 -15.82 15.31 7.23
N LEU A 82 -16.03 14.07 6.79
CA LEU A 82 -17.30 13.35 7.04
C LEU A 82 -17.54 13.10 8.53
N LEU A 83 -16.52 12.75 9.29
CA LEU A 83 -16.64 12.55 10.73
C LEU A 83 -16.96 13.84 11.49
N GLU A 84 -16.36 14.97 11.09
CA GLU A 84 -16.68 16.27 11.67
C GLU A 84 -18.15 16.63 11.42
N LEU A 85 -18.63 16.50 10.18
CA LEU A 85 -20.02 16.77 9.82
C LEU A 85 -21.01 15.83 10.53
N ALA A 86 -20.69 14.54 10.62
CA ALA A 86 -21.53 13.55 11.30
C ALA A 86 -21.66 13.85 12.81
N VAL A 87 -20.58 14.34 13.43
CA VAL A 87 -20.60 14.74 14.85
C VAL A 87 -21.39 16.03 15.06
N GLU A 88 -21.28 17.03 14.15
CA GLU A 88 -22.06 18.29 14.24
C GLU A 88 -23.57 18.05 14.04
N ALA A 89 -23.91 17.16 13.08
CA ALA A 89 -25.30 16.83 12.75
C ALA A 89 -25.92 15.80 13.70
N GLU A 90 -25.15 15.20 14.61
CA GLU A 90 -25.53 14.04 15.44
C GLU A 90 -26.08 12.88 14.58
N ASP A 91 -25.54 12.71 13.34
CA ASP A 91 -25.94 11.70 12.38
C ASP A 91 -25.11 10.42 12.56
N GLU A 92 -25.79 9.40 13.10
CA GLU A 92 -25.18 8.11 13.40
C GLU A 92 -24.95 7.27 12.11
N GLU A 93 -25.72 7.51 11.06
CA GLU A 93 -25.61 6.79 9.78
C GLU A 93 -24.33 7.24 9.05
N THR A 94 -24.16 8.54 8.84
CA THR A 94 -22.95 9.13 8.24
C THR A 94 -21.70 8.82 9.06
N PHE A 95 -21.81 8.78 10.39
CA PHE A 95 -20.70 8.37 11.26
C PHE A 95 -20.26 6.92 11.00
N ASN A 96 -21.20 6.00 10.85
CA ASN A 96 -20.89 4.59 10.59
C ASN A 96 -20.30 4.39 9.18
N GLU A 97 -20.76 5.17 8.18
CA GLU A 97 -20.18 5.17 6.83
C GLU A 97 -18.72 5.62 6.86
N ALA A 98 -18.41 6.74 7.50
CA ALA A 98 -17.05 7.24 7.63
C ALA A 98 -16.12 6.25 8.35
N VAL A 99 -16.62 5.52 9.36
CA VAL A 99 -15.85 4.47 10.03
C VAL A 99 -15.58 3.29 9.10
N ALA A 100 -16.53 2.89 8.27
CA ALA A 100 -16.34 1.81 7.31
C ALA A 100 -15.31 2.19 6.23
N GLU A 101 -15.35 3.44 5.75
CA GLU A 101 -14.38 3.97 4.80
C GLU A 101 -12.97 4.03 5.39
N LEU A 102 -12.84 4.41 6.68
CA LEU A 102 -11.56 4.36 7.39
C LEU A 102 -11.00 2.93 7.47
N ASP A 103 -11.85 1.93 7.74
CA ASP A 103 -11.42 0.53 7.78
C ASP A 103 -10.96 0.03 6.39
N GLU A 104 -11.55 0.54 5.30
CA GLU A 104 -11.08 0.24 3.93
C GLU A 104 -9.71 0.87 3.64
N LEU A 105 -9.49 2.11 4.05
CA LEU A 105 -8.20 2.79 3.92
C LEU A 105 -7.11 2.06 4.73
N GLU A 106 -7.42 1.58 5.95
CA GLU A 106 -6.51 0.75 6.74
C GLU A 106 -6.10 -0.53 5.98
N GLN A 107 -7.03 -1.19 5.32
CA GLN A 107 -6.74 -2.39 4.52
C GLN A 107 -5.88 -2.08 3.30
N GLN A 108 -6.10 -0.94 2.63
CA GLN A 108 -5.28 -0.51 1.50
C GLN A 108 -3.85 -0.20 1.96
N LEU A 109 -3.70 0.47 3.09
CA LEU A 109 -2.40 0.76 3.70
C LEU A 109 -1.67 -0.54 4.05
N ALA A 110 -2.34 -1.50 4.70
CA ALA A 110 -1.75 -2.79 5.05
C ALA A 110 -1.28 -3.58 3.81
N LYS A 111 -2.00 -3.49 2.69
CA LYS A 111 -1.57 -4.09 1.41
C LYS A 111 -0.32 -3.41 0.84
N LEU A 112 -0.21 -2.09 0.99
CA LEU A 112 0.95 -1.33 0.55
C LEU A 112 2.19 -1.69 1.40
N GLU A 113 2.01 -1.79 2.73
CA GLU A 113 3.04 -2.26 3.64
C GLU A 113 3.53 -3.66 3.30
N PHE A 114 2.60 -4.57 3.07
CA PHE A 114 2.91 -5.94 2.68
C PHE A 114 3.74 -5.97 1.39
N ARG A 115 3.33 -5.23 0.35
CA ARG A 115 4.10 -5.14 -0.90
C ARG A 115 5.50 -4.59 -0.69
N ARG A 116 5.68 -3.66 0.24
CA ARG A 116 6.99 -3.11 0.57
C ARG A 116 7.90 -4.15 1.21
N MET A 117 7.35 -5.05 2.03
CA MET A 117 8.14 -6.14 2.64
C MET A 117 8.76 -7.06 1.58
N PHE A 118 8.15 -7.15 0.40
CA PHE A 118 8.59 -7.93 -0.76
C PHE A 118 9.17 -7.03 -1.86
N SER A 119 10.09 -6.14 -1.51
CA SER A 119 10.77 -5.22 -2.44
C SER A 119 12.23 -5.58 -2.68
N GLY A 120 12.70 -6.74 -2.22
CA GLY A 120 14.04 -7.24 -2.45
C GLY A 120 14.26 -7.69 -3.90
N GLU A 121 15.51 -7.72 -4.33
CA GLU A 121 15.92 -8.07 -5.69
C GLU A 121 15.41 -9.45 -6.15
N HIS A 122 15.23 -10.37 -5.21
CA HIS A 122 14.81 -11.76 -5.46
C HIS A 122 13.33 -12.03 -5.16
N ASP A 123 12.60 -11.07 -4.60
CA ASP A 123 11.20 -11.28 -4.18
C ASP A 123 10.24 -11.49 -5.35
N ALA A 124 10.61 -11.03 -6.53
CA ALA A 124 9.87 -11.26 -7.77
C ALA A 124 10.25 -12.56 -8.48
N CYS A 125 11.19 -13.33 -7.94
CA CYS A 125 11.65 -14.60 -8.52
C CYS A 125 10.74 -15.76 -8.08
N ASP A 126 10.69 -16.80 -8.92
CA ASP A 126 10.07 -18.06 -8.54
C ASP A 126 10.82 -18.70 -7.37
N CYS A 127 10.09 -19.38 -6.50
CA CYS A 127 10.68 -20.07 -5.35
C CYS A 127 10.32 -21.57 -5.37
N TYR A 128 11.19 -22.37 -4.78
CA TYR A 128 10.90 -23.76 -4.46
C TYR A 128 10.54 -23.86 -3.00
N VAL A 129 9.42 -24.52 -2.71
CA VAL A 129 8.96 -24.77 -1.34
C VAL A 129 9.16 -26.25 -1.03
N ASP A 130 9.94 -26.56 -0.02
CA ASP A 130 10.18 -27.92 0.46
C ASP A 130 9.53 -28.10 1.83
N LEU A 131 8.57 -29.02 1.90
CA LEU A 131 7.80 -29.33 3.09
C LEU A 131 8.26 -30.68 3.63
N GLN A 132 8.81 -30.68 4.84
CA GLN A 132 9.27 -31.90 5.50
C GLN A 132 8.57 -32.13 6.83
N ALA A 133 8.08 -33.36 7.03
CA ALA A 133 7.53 -33.75 8.31
C ALA A 133 8.65 -33.76 9.38
N GLY A 134 8.37 -33.11 10.51
CA GLY A 134 9.23 -33.17 11.70
C GLY A 134 9.03 -34.46 12.52
N SER A 135 9.33 -34.39 13.82
CA SER A 135 9.23 -35.54 14.75
C SER A 135 7.80 -35.91 15.16
N GLY A 136 6.78 -35.37 14.52
CA GLY A 136 5.35 -35.55 14.85
C GLY A 136 4.72 -36.92 14.47
N GLY A 137 5.49 -37.87 13.97
CA GLY A 137 5.02 -39.19 13.59
C GLY A 137 4.17 -39.21 12.30
N THR A 138 3.29 -40.22 12.16
CA THR A 138 2.48 -40.44 10.95
C THR A 138 1.51 -39.29 10.65
N GLU A 139 0.93 -38.65 11.66
CA GLU A 139 0.03 -37.51 11.47
C GLU A 139 0.77 -36.31 10.83
N ALA A 140 2.00 -36.06 11.22
CA ALA A 140 2.81 -34.97 10.62
C ALA A 140 3.17 -35.28 9.17
N GLN A 141 3.38 -36.55 8.83
CA GLN A 141 3.62 -36.99 7.45
C GLN A 141 2.37 -36.82 6.59
N ASP A 142 1.19 -37.22 7.11
CA ASP A 142 -0.09 -37.06 6.42
C ASP A 142 -0.40 -35.57 6.15
N TRP A 143 -0.14 -34.69 7.13
CA TRP A 143 -0.29 -33.25 6.96
C TRP A 143 0.65 -32.67 5.91
N THR A 144 1.90 -33.14 5.89
CA THR A 144 2.89 -32.68 4.92
C THR A 144 2.53 -33.10 3.50
N GLU A 145 1.90 -34.29 3.33
CA GLU A 145 1.45 -34.79 2.03
C GLU A 145 0.21 -34.04 1.52
N MET A 146 -0.62 -33.49 2.44
CA MET A 146 -1.81 -32.72 2.05
C MET A 146 -1.53 -31.27 1.69
N LEU A 147 -0.38 -30.68 2.06
CA LEU A 147 0.01 -29.31 1.79
C LEU A 147 0.80 -29.20 0.48
#